data_3780c9acd38376951611c9e8b98bcdc1
#
_entry.id   3780c9acd38376951611c9e8b98bcdc1
#
_cell.length_a   1.000
_cell.length_b   1.000
_cell.length_c   1.000
_cell.angle_alpha   90.00
_cell.angle_beta   90.00
_cell.angle_gamma   90.00
#
_symmetry.space_group_name_H-M   'P 1'
#
loop_
_entity.id
_entity.type
_entity.pdbx_description
1 polymer ?
#
loop_
_entity_poly.entity_id
_entity_poly.type
_entity_poly.pdbx_seq_one_letter_code
_entity_poly.pdbx_strand_id
1 'polypeptide(L)'
;MKYTAISLPDKLDQLQTRFFYSTKLAEALGISRRTLLNWRQKPESISAKYRLDIDVLYCRHFLIPEWDVPKQTFDAVLLPDSMPHNEALFLPFIRRLSYGTIEIETDMAKADFDNIIDGKKLPKNMNRQTFHEGFNAYMTHKQLWQRIVEYGDPLPITVENIKTLHADFMRGVYDNAGFFSTKMRVMGQLDGVQTTDPEDIDEEMHRWVYKEAKAATLEAIAKAHAYFILIHPFGDGNGRVGRALVMAQCLNARLMPPVFDGENRAMYYASMQHAMKHGRYAPLVRLFYEASKPVKQAVLLAI
;
A
#
# COMPACT_ATOMS: atom_id res chain seq x y z
N MET A 1 4.86 12.50 6.39
CA MET A 1 3.75 12.64 7.39
C MET A 1 4.30 13.10 8.75
N LYS A 2 3.44 13.67 9.66
CA LYS A 2 3.93 14.19 10.96
C LYS A 2 4.69 13.14 11.81
N TYR A 3 4.31 11.86 11.74
CA TYR A 3 4.98 10.82 12.55
C TYR A 3 6.40 10.48 12.07
N THR A 4 6.74 10.72 10.81
CA THR A 4 8.09 10.48 10.29
C THR A 4 9.12 11.46 10.84
N ALA A 5 8.68 12.62 11.32
CA ALA A 5 9.53 13.63 11.96
C ALA A 5 9.81 13.32 13.45
N ILE A 6 9.11 12.34 14.07
CA ILE A 6 9.31 11.97 15.46
C ILE A 6 10.38 10.88 15.52
N SER A 7 11.38 11.08 16.36
CA SER A 7 12.47 10.10 16.50
C SER A 7 11.97 8.77 17.06
N LEU A 8 12.67 7.68 16.75
CA LEU A 8 12.31 6.36 17.24
C LEU A 8 12.33 6.24 18.78
N PRO A 9 13.32 6.81 19.47
CA PRO A 9 13.30 6.90 20.94
C PRO A 9 12.06 7.62 21.48
N ASP A 10 11.71 8.79 20.90
CA ASP A 10 10.55 9.56 21.36
C ASP A 10 9.25 8.79 21.18
N LYS A 11 9.10 8.05 20.06
CA LYS A 11 7.95 7.16 19.85
C LYS A 11 7.87 6.06 20.92
N LEU A 12 8.99 5.43 21.25
CA LEU A 12 9.03 4.40 22.30
C LEU A 12 8.69 4.98 23.68
N ASP A 13 9.12 6.18 23.99
CA ASP A 13 8.81 6.83 25.27
C ASP A 13 7.33 7.24 25.35
N GLN A 14 6.77 7.79 24.28
CA GLN A 14 5.33 8.10 24.19
C GLN A 14 4.49 6.83 24.28
N LEU A 15 4.85 5.76 23.56
CA LEU A 15 4.18 4.46 23.64
C LEU A 15 4.29 3.88 25.05
N GLN A 16 5.46 3.98 25.72
CA GLN A 16 5.61 3.54 27.10
C GLN A 16 4.66 4.25 28.05
N THR A 17 4.49 5.55 27.89
CA THR A 17 3.52 6.34 28.67
C THR A 17 2.09 5.84 28.44
N ARG A 18 1.74 5.52 27.18
CA ARG A 18 0.40 5.02 26.81
C ARG A 18 0.13 3.62 27.36
N PHE A 19 1.12 2.75 27.39
CA PHE A 19 0.97 1.37 27.85
C PHE A 19 1.17 1.18 29.36
N PHE A 20 1.64 2.22 30.09
CA PHE A 20 1.97 2.22 31.53
C PHE A 20 3.03 1.19 31.93
N TYR A 21 2.92 -0.06 31.49
CA TYR A 21 3.84 -1.15 31.84
C TYR A 21 4.70 -1.56 30.64
N SER A 22 6.02 -1.65 30.85
CA SER A 22 6.98 -2.10 29.82
C SER A 22 6.71 -3.52 29.33
N THR A 23 6.09 -4.38 30.15
CA THR A 23 5.65 -5.72 29.76
C THR A 23 4.54 -5.67 28.73
N LYS A 24 3.58 -4.76 28.88
CA LYS A 24 2.47 -4.59 27.93
C LYS A 24 2.93 -4.02 26.58
N LEU A 25 3.85 -3.07 26.60
CA LEU A 25 4.45 -2.55 25.37
C LEU A 25 5.30 -3.63 24.67
N ALA A 26 6.09 -4.39 25.42
CA ALA A 26 6.87 -5.50 24.85
C ALA A 26 5.97 -6.58 24.24
N GLU A 27 4.88 -6.95 24.90
CA GLU A 27 3.86 -7.87 24.40
C GLU A 27 3.23 -7.36 23.09
N ALA A 28 2.86 -6.08 23.05
CA ALA A 28 2.28 -5.45 21.83
C ALA A 28 3.25 -5.42 20.64
N LEU A 29 4.56 -5.41 20.89
CA LEU A 29 5.62 -5.47 19.87
C LEU A 29 6.10 -6.90 19.59
N GLY A 30 5.56 -7.92 20.28
CA GLY A 30 5.98 -9.32 20.14
C GLY A 30 7.43 -9.58 20.58
N ILE A 31 7.94 -8.83 21.57
CA ILE A 31 9.33 -8.92 22.04
C ILE A 31 9.42 -9.14 23.55
N SER A 32 10.62 -9.49 24.02
CA SER A 32 10.87 -9.55 25.47
C SER A 32 11.01 -8.15 26.09
N ARG A 33 10.65 -8.01 27.39
CA ARG A 33 10.90 -6.78 28.15
C ARG A 33 12.39 -6.38 28.12
N ARG A 34 13.29 -7.36 28.16
CA ARG A 34 14.75 -7.12 28.09
C ARG A 34 15.13 -6.50 26.75
N THR A 35 14.57 -6.98 25.64
CA THR A 35 14.77 -6.43 24.30
C THR A 35 14.29 -4.99 24.23
N LEU A 36 13.09 -4.69 24.76
CA LEU A 36 12.56 -3.32 24.80
C LEU A 36 13.48 -2.37 25.60
N LEU A 37 13.96 -2.78 26.75
CA LEU A 37 14.91 -1.98 27.56
C LEU A 37 16.22 -1.73 26.82
N ASN A 38 16.75 -2.75 26.12
CA ASN A 38 17.94 -2.60 25.29
C ASN A 38 17.73 -1.61 24.14
N TRP A 39 16.57 -1.64 23.47
CA TRP A 39 16.24 -0.71 22.39
C TRP A 39 16.14 0.74 22.84
N ARG A 40 15.67 0.99 24.05
CA ARG A 40 15.64 2.35 24.62
C ARG A 40 17.03 2.90 24.91
N GLN A 41 17.99 2.01 25.24
CA GLN A 41 19.39 2.39 25.45
C GLN A 41 20.19 2.48 24.15
N LYS A 42 19.86 1.64 23.16
CA LYS A 42 20.56 1.50 21.87
C LYS A 42 19.56 1.42 20.71
N PRO A 43 18.92 2.55 20.34
CA PRO A 43 17.90 2.59 19.29
C PRO A 43 18.42 2.14 17.91
N GLU A 44 19.72 2.31 17.65
CA GLU A 44 20.37 1.86 16.44
C GLU A 44 20.34 0.34 16.25
N SER A 45 20.19 -0.43 17.33
CA SER A 45 20.09 -1.89 17.28
C SER A 45 18.73 -2.42 16.81
N ILE A 46 17.73 -1.54 16.63
CA ILE A 46 16.39 -1.92 16.19
C ILE A 46 16.42 -2.21 14.70
N SER A 47 16.07 -3.45 14.30
CA SER A 47 16.01 -3.83 12.89
C SER A 47 14.87 -3.11 12.14
N ALA A 48 14.97 -3.03 10.82
CA ALA A 48 13.99 -2.35 9.96
C ALA A 48 12.56 -2.86 10.18
N LYS A 49 12.38 -4.18 10.34
CA LYS A 49 11.08 -4.79 10.65
C LYS A 49 10.46 -4.17 11.90
N TYR A 50 11.18 -4.17 13.01
CA TYR A 50 10.64 -3.66 14.27
C TYR A 50 10.48 -2.14 14.30
N ARG A 51 11.26 -1.40 13.49
CA ARG A 51 11.02 0.04 13.31
C ARG A 51 9.65 0.28 12.71
N LEU A 52 9.27 -0.50 11.69
CA LEU A 52 7.94 -0.44 11.11
C LEU A 52 6.85 -0.82 12.12
N ASP A 53 7.05 -1.89 12.89
CA ASP A 53 6.08 -2.32 13.93
C ASP A 53 5.86 -1.23 14.99
N ILE A 54 6.94 -0.54 15.41
CA ILE A 54 6.86 0.62 16.32
C ILE A 54 6.09 1.77 15.67
N ASP A 55 6.37 2.07 14.41
CA ASP A 55 5.69 3.14 13.67
C ASP A 55 4.19 2.84 13.48
N VAL A 56 3.84 1.60 13.15
CA VAL A 56 2.43 1.16 13.03
C VAL A 56 1.74 1.25 14.38
N LEU A 57 2.37 0.79 15.46
CA LEU A 57 1.81 0.86 16.80
C LEU A 57 1.63 2.33 17.24
N TYR A 58 2.61 3.19 16.92
CA TYR A 58 2.51 4.63 17.18
C TYR A 58 1.35 5.28 16.43
N CYS A 59 1.23 5.02 15.13
CA CYS A 59 0.11 5.52 14.32
C CYS A 59 -1.23 5.07 14.90
N ARG A 60 -1.35 3.80 15.30
CA ARG A 60 -2.57 3.23 15.88
C ARG A 60 -3.01 3.93 17.15
N HIS A 61 -2.09 4.27 18.03
CA HIS A 61 -2.40 4.85 19.34
C HIS A 61 -2.53 6.37 19.37
N PHE A 62 -1.88 7.06 18.45
CA PHE A 62 -1.82 8.53 18.46
C PHE A 62 -2.46 9.18 17.24
N LEU A 63 -2.32 8.62 16.03
CA LEU A 63 -2.84 9.26 14.83
C LEU A 63 -4.20 8.73 14.39
N ILE A 64 -4.44 7.44 14.51
CA ILE A 64 -5.75 6.87 14.16
C ILE A 64 -6.88 7.53 14.94
N PRO A 65 -6.80 7.74 16.29
CA PRO A 65 -7.83 8.44 17.04
C PRO A 65 -8.10 9.87 16.57
N GLU A 66 -7.05 10.59 16.13
CA GLU A 66 -7.19 11.94 15.59
C GLU A 66 -7.83 11.97 14.20
N TRP A 67 -7.62 10.89 13.41
CA TRP A 67 -8.10 10.79 12.05
C TRP A 67 -9.47 10.12 11.94
N ASP A 68 -9.89 9.42 12.97
CA ASP A 68 -11.16 8.71 13.00
C ASP A 68 -12.34 9.64 13.32
N VAL A 69 -12.48 10.67 12.50
CA VAL A 69 -13.55 11.67 12.59
C VAL A 69 -14.66 11.30 11.60
N PRO A 70 -15.87 10.97 12.07
CA PRO A 70 -17.00 10.64 11.20
C PRO A 70 -17.38 11.82 10.28
N LYS A 71 -17.81 11.49 9.06
CA LYS A 71 -18.35 12.46 8.08
C LYS A 71 -17.38 13.58 7.67
N GLN A 72 -16.08 13.34 7.74
CA GLN A 72 -15.11 14.25 7.15
C GLN A 72 -15.23 14.19 5.62
N THR A 73 -15.46 15.33 4.99
CA THR A 73 -15.49 15.47 3.52
C THR A 73 -14.13 15.96 3.04
N PHE A 74 -13.70 15.43 1.89
CA PHE A 74 -12.47 15.85 1.23
C PHE A 74 -12.78 16.22 -0.23
N ASP A 75 -12.16 17.28 -0.72
CA ASP A 75 -12.26 17.63 -2.13
C ASP A 75 -11.53 16.60 -2.98
N ALA A 76 -12.13 16.18 -4.08
CA ALA A 76 -11.52 15.24 -5.00
C ALA A 76 -10.21 15.81 -5.58
N VAL A 77 -9.17 15.00 -5.62
CA VAL A 77 -7.92 15.34 -6.31
C VAL A 77 -8.05 14.85 -7.74
N LEU A 78 -8.41 15.76 -8.65
CA LEU A 78 -8.62 15.43 -10.06
C LEU A 78 -7.30 15.24 -10.79
N LEU A 79 -7.31 14.34 -11.78
CA LEU A 79 -6.21 14.16 -12.72
C LEU A 79 -6.08 15.44 -13.58
N PRO A 80 -4.91 16.10 -13.62
CA PRO A 80 -4.71 17.28 -14.46
C PRO A 80 -4.83 16.96 -15.95
N ASP A 81 -5.46 17.85 -16.74
CA ASP A 81 -5.68 17.64 -18.17
C ASP A 81 -4.38 17.61 -18.97
N SER A 82 -3.33 18.32 -18.53
CA SER A 82 -2.00 18.33 -19.15
C SER A 82 -1.18 17.05 -18.89
N MET A 83 -1.52 16.27 -17.87
CA MET A 83 -0.72 15.11 -17.45
C MET A 83 -0.72 13.98 -18.48
N PRO A 84 -1.83 13.63 -19.15
CA PRO A 84 -1.89 12.54 -20.11
C PRO A 84 -0.93 12.66 -21.29
N HIS A 85 -0.61 13.87 -21.68
CA HIS A 85 0.17 14.18 -22.91
C HIS A 85 1.60 14.64 -22.62
N ASN A 86 2.04 14.61 -21.36
CA ASN A 86 3.35 15.08 -20.95
C ASN A 86 4.15 13.98 -20.25
N GLU A 87 5.01 13.28 -21.01
CA GLU A 87 5.88 12.21 -20.49
C GLU A 87 6.77 12.69 -19.33
N ALA A 88 7.23 13.91 -19.34
CA ALA A 88 8.05 14.48 -18.27
C ALA A 88 7.30 14.52 -16.92
N LEU A 89 5.97 14.57 -16.95
CA LEU A 89 5.13 14.55 -15.75
C LEU A 89 4.71 13.14 -15.34
N PHE A 90 4.22 12.34 -16.29
CA PHE A 90 3.65 11.05 -15.91
C PHE A 90 4.68 9.95 -15.65
N LEU A 91 5.82 9.92 -16.36
CA LEU A 91 6.85 8.89 -16.12
C LEU A 91 7.46 8.97 -14.71
N PRO A 92 7.83 10.14 -14.15
CA PRO A 92 8.24 10.25 -12.76
C PRO A 92 7.14 9.81 -11.78
N PHE A 93 5.88 10.11 -12.09
CA PHE A 93 4.73 9.66 -11.30
C PHE A 93 4.60 8.13 -11.30
N ILE A 94 4.64 7.48 -12.48
CA ILE A 94 4.59 6.01 -12.60
C ILE A 94 5.77 5.37 -11.87
N ARG A 95 6.97 5.92 -11.98
CA ARG A 95 8.14 5.45 -11.20
C ARG A 95 7.89 5.50 -9.70
N ARG A 96 7.39 6.64 -9.20
CA ARG A 96 7.12 6.82 -7.77
C ARG A 96 6.05 5.86 -7.28
N LEU A 97 4.97 5.70 -8.03
CA LEU A 97 3.87 4.78 -7.69
C LEU A 97 4.35 3.31 -7.68
N SER A 98 5.17 2.94 -8.67
CA SER A 98 5.71 1.59 -8.79
C SER A 98 6.74 1.29 -7.71
N TYR A 99 7.66 2.21 -7.44
CA TYR A 99 8.61 2.04 -6.35
C TYR A 99 7.90 1.98 -4.99
N GLY A 100 6.94 2.88 -4.74
CA GLY A 100 6.19 2.90 -3.48
C GLY A 100 5.49 1.56 -3.21
N THR A 101 4.88 0.94 -4.23
CA THR A 101 4.24 -0.38 -4.04
C THR A 101 5.26 -1.49 -3.74
N ILE A 102 6.50 -1.39 -4.27
CA ILE A 102 7.58 -2.34 -3.98
C ILE A 102 8.16 -2.09 -2.58
N GLU A 103 8.41 -0.83 -2.22
CA GLU A 103 8.95 -0.43 -0.91
C GLU A 103 8.05 -0.87 0.26
N ILE A 104 6.73 -0.95 0.05
CA ILE A 104 5.79 -1.48 1.05
C ILE A 104 5.99 -2.99 1.27
N GLU A 105 6.27 -3.76 0.23
CA GLU A 105 6.29 -5.23 0.26
C GLU A 105 7.70 -5.82 0.43
N THR A 106 8.73 -5.10 -0.01
CA THR A 106 10.09 -5.61 -0.11
C THR A 106 11.11 -4.64 0.49
N ASP A 107 12.36 -5.10 0.65
CA ASP A 107 13.50 -4.29 1.07
C ASP A 107 14.32 -3.77 -0.13
N MET A 108 13.73 -3.69 -1.35
CA MET A 108 14.43 -3.20 -2.54
C MET A 108 14.84 -1.74 -2.37
N ALA A 109 16.14 -1.46 -2.51
CA ALA A 109 16.61 -0.08 -2.49
C ALA A 109 16.14 0.69 -3.73
N LYS A 110 15.83 1.98 -3.56
CA LYS A 110 15.38 2.84 -4.67
C LYS A 110 16.39 2.87 -5.83
N ALA A 111 17.70 2.92 -5.51
CA ALA A 111 18.75 2.90 -6.53
C ALA A 111 18.73 1.62 -7.38
N ASP A 112 18.43 0.47 -6.77
CA ASP A 112 18.33 -0.80 -7.48
C ASP A 112 17.11 -0.82 -8.40
N PHE A 113 15.97 -0.33 -7.91
CA PHE A 113 14.77 -0.15 -8.72
C PHE A 113 15.04 0.78 -9.93
N ASP A 114 15.64 1.95 -9.70
CA ASP A 114 15.97 2.89 -10.76
C ASP A 114 16.94 2.25 -11.79
N ASN A 115 17.94 1.48 -11.35
CA ASN A 115 18.84 0.75 -12.26
C ASN A 115 18.12 -0.30 -13.12
N ILE A 116 17.13 -1.01 -12.54
CA ILE A 116 16.28 -1.96 -13.30
C ILE A 116 15.53 -1.23 -14.42
N ILE A 117 14.89 -0.12 -14.08
CA ILE A 117 14.03 0.61 -15.04
C ILE A 117 14.86 1.33 -16.13
N ASP A 118 16.04 1.85 -15.77
CA ASP A 118 16.93 2.54 -16.71
C ASP A 118 17.79 1.59 -17.54
N GLY A 119 17.69 0.26 -17.32
CA GLY A 119 18.55 -0.72 -18.01
C GLY A 119 20.04 -0.59 -17.66
N LYS A 120 20.36 -0.06 -16.47
CA LYS A 120 21.73 0.11 -15.99
C LYS A 120 22.27 -1.19 -15.40
N LYS A 121 23.58 -1.19 -15.07
CA LYS A 121 24.24 -2.33 -14.46
C LYS A 121 23.61 -2.65 -13.12
N LEU A 122 23.12 -3.88 -12.99
CA LEU A 122 22.52 -4.38 -11.76
C LEU A 122 23.58 -4.81 -10.73
N PRO A 123 23.27 -4.73 -9.43
CA PRO A 123 24.11 -5.31 -8.39
C PRO A 123 24.38 -6.80 -8.64
N LYS A 124 25.62 -7.24 -8.38
CA LYS A 124 26.02 -8.64 -8.60
C LYS A 124 25.21 -9.67 -7.80
N ASN A 125 24.66 -9.24 -6.68
CA ASN A 125 23.86 -10.06 -5.75
C ASN A 125 22.35 -9.97 -6.00
N MET A 126 21.90 -9.20 -7.00
CA MET A 126 20.48 -9.13 -7.34
C MET A 126 20.03 -10.48 -7.91
N ASN A 127 19.04 -11.09 -7.25
CA ASN A 127 18.44 -12.32 -7.74
C ASN A 127 17.36 -12.02 -8.80
N ARG A 128 16.99 -13.07 -9.55
CA ARG A 128 16.00 -12.96 -10.63
C ARG A 128 14.62 -12.53 -10.13
N GLN A 129 14.20 -13.00 -8.97
CA GLN A 129 12.92 -12.66 -8.38
C GLN A 129 12.84 -11.16 -8.06
N THR A 130 13.84 -10.61 -7.36
CA THR A 130 13.92 -9.17 -7.04
C THR A 130 13.88 -8.30 -8.30
N PHE A 131 14.59 -8.73 -9.38
CA PHE A 131 14.51 -8.05 -10.67
C PHE A 131 13.07 -8.01 -11.20
N HIS A 132 12.40 -9.18 -11.24
CA HIS A 132 11.03 -9.26 -11.74
C HIS A 132 10.05 -8.45 -10.89
N GLU A 133 10.19 -8.41 -9.57
CA GLU A 133 9.33 -7.59 -8.70
C GLU A 133 9.35 -6.11 -9.10
N GLY A 134 10.54 -5.54 -9.26
CA GLY A 134 10.69 -4.13 -9.66
C GLY A 134 10.23 -3.87 -11.09
N PHE A 135 10.67 -4.70 -12.04
CA PHE A 135 10.34 -4.56 -13.45
C PHE A 135 8.84 -4.71 -13.73
N ASN A 136 8.23 -5.77 -13.19
CA ASN A 136 6.81 -6.04 -13.39
C ASN A 136 5.94 -4.92 -12.79
N ALA A 137 6.28 -4.41 -11.60
CA ALA A 137 5.54 -3.31 -10.98
C ALA A 137 5.54 -2.07 -11.87
N TYR A 138 6.69 -1.70 -12.42
CA TYR A 138 6.79 -0.55 -13.31
C TYR A 138 6.02 -0.77 -14.61
N MET A 139 6.20 -1.93 -15.25
CA MET A 139 5.55 -2.23 -16.53
C MET A 139 4.03 -2.31 -16.40
N THR A 140 3.52 -2.95 -15.35
CA THR A 140 2.08 -3.06 -15.13
C THR A 140 1.44 -1.68 -14.89
N HIS A 141 2.04 -0.83 -14.04
CA HIS A 141 1.52 0.52 -13.82
C HIS A 141 1.60 1.39 -15.08
N LYS A 142 2.69 1.29 -15.86
CA LYS A 142 2.84 2.00 -17.12
C LYS A 142 1.76 1.59 -18.12
N GLN A 143 1.50 0.29 -18.27
CA GLN A 143 0.46 -0.24 -19.17
C GLN A 143 -0.94 0.19 -18.73
N LEU A 144 -1.24 0.18 -17.43
CA LEU A 144 -2.51 0.71 -16.91
C LEU A 144 -2.70 2.19 -17.25
N TRP A 145 -1.65 2.98 -17.05
CA TRP A 145 -1.68 4.40 -17.43
C TRP A 145 -1.94 4.58 -18.92
N GLN A 146 -1.14 3.93 -19.76
CA GLN A 146 -1.28 4.03 -21.21
C GLN A 146 -2.67 3.65 -21.67
N ARG A 147 -3.18 2.52 -21.21
CA ARG A 147 -4.50 2.05 -21.55
C ARG A 147 -5.60 3.08 -21.19
N ILE A 148 -5.63 3.48 -19.90
CA ILE A 148 -6.78 4.26 -19.39
C ILE A 148 -6.64 5.73 -19.78
N VAL A 149 -5.43 6.30 -19.71
CA VAL A 149 -5.24 7.75 -19.83
C VAL A 149 -4.82 8.17 -21.23
N GLU A 150 -3.86 7.46 -21.85
CA GLU A 150 -3.38 7.83 -23.19
C GLU A 150 -4.34 7.35 -24.29
N TYR A 151 -4.85 6.12 -24.18
CA TYR A 151 -5.76 5.55 -25.19
C TYR A 151 -7.23 5.77 -24.88
N GLY A 152 -7.58 6.26 -23.68
CA GLY A 152 -8.97 6.49 -23.29
C GLY A 152 -9.80 5.21 -23.18
N ASP A 153 -9.14 4.05 -22.95
CA ASP A 153 -9.77 2.74 -22.79
C ASP A 153 -9.83 2.35 -21.29
N PRO A 154 -10.94 2.61 -20.59
CA PRO A 154 -11.06 2.26 -19.18
C PRO A 154 -10.85 0.75 -18.95
N LEU A 155 -10.15 0.40 -17.87
CA LEU A 155 -10.01 -1.00 -17.49
C LEU A 155 -11.34 -1.52 -16.90
N PRO A 156 -12.03 -2.47 -17.53
CA PRO A 156 -13.16 -3.16 -16.90
C PRO A 156 -12.64 -3.93 -15.66
N ILE A 157 -13.22 -3.66 -14.51
CA ILE A 157 -12.85 -4.37 -13.28
C ILE A 157 -13.67 -5.66 -13.22
N THR A 158 -13.10 -6.76 -13.70
CA THR A 158 -13.68 -8.11 -13.71
C THR A 158 -12.74 -9.07 -12.98
N VAL A 159 -13.24 -10.25 -12.59
CA VAL A 159 -12.41 -11.28 -11.93
C VAL A 159 -11.25 -11.69 -12.84
N GLU A 160 -11.48 -11.83 -14.15
CA GLU A 160 -10.47 -12.19 -15.15
C GLU A 160 -9.38 -11.12 -15.25
N ASN A 161 -9.76 -9.84 -15.32
CA ASN A 161 -8.79 -8.74 -15.36
C ASN A 161 -8.00 -8.61 -14.07
N ILE A 162 -8.60 -8.91 -12.91
CA ILE A 162 -7.90 -8.96 -11.62
C ILE A 162 -6.88 -10.10 -11.60
N LYS A 163 -7.24 -11.29 -12.10
CA LYS A 163 -6.30 -12.42 -12.27
C LYS A 163 -5.17 -12.09 -13.24
N THR A 164 -5.47 -11.38 -14.33
CA THR A 164 -4.46 -10.91 -15.30
C THR A 164 -3.49 -9.92 -14.65
N LEU A 165 -4.00 -8.93 -13.91
CA LEU A 165 -3.15 -7.99 -13.16
C LEU A 165 -2.23 -8.72 -12.18
N HIS A 166 -2.76 -9.73 -11.47
CA HIS A 166 -1.93 -10.55 -10.59
C HIS A 166 -0.85 -11.30 -11.37
N ALA A 167 -1.19 -11.92 -12.50
CA ALA A 167 -0.22 -12.60 -13.36
C ALA A 167 0.88 -11.65 -13.84
N ASP A 168 0.54 -10.42 -14.22
CA ASP A 168 1.50 -9.43 -14.69
C ASP A 168 2.48 -8.98 -13.57
N PHE A 169 1.99 -8.75 -12.35
CA PHE A 169 2.85 -8.43 -11.22
C PHE A 169 3.75 -9.59 -10.79
N MET A 170 3.22 -10.82 -10.83
CA MET A 170 3.84 -11.98 -10.20
C MET A 170 4.57 -12.89 -11.17
N ARG A 171 4.65 -12.56 -12.46
CA ARG A 171 5.37 -13.32 -13.48
C ARG A 171 6.86 -13.44 -13.12
N GLY A 172 7.34 -14.68 -12.93
CA GLY A 172 8.72 -14.97 -12.51
C GLY A 172 9.03 -14.66 -11.04
N VAL A 173 7.98 -14.29 -10.26
CA VAL A 173 8.04 -14.04 -8.81
C VAL A 173 7.32 -15.15 -8.05
N TYR A 174 6.18 -15.61 -8.56
CA TYR A 174 5.32 -16.58 -7.90
C TYR A 174 4.74 -17.58 -8.92
N ASP A 175 4.87 -18.89 -8.63
CA ASP A 175 4.52 -19.95 -9.59
C ASP A 175 3.02 -19.98 -9.96
N ASN A 176 2.15 -19.67 -9.00
CA ASN A 176 0.69 -19.63 -9.21
C ASN A 176 0.17 -18.22 -9.56
N ALA A 177 0.95 -17.46 -10.35
CA ALA A 177 0.56 -16.15 -10.83
C ALA A 177 -0.76 -16.24 -11.64
N GLY A 178 -1.75 -15.42 -11.28
CA GLY A 178 -3.08 -15.38 -11.91
C GLY A 178 -4.11 -16.35 -11.33
N PHE A 179 -3.74 -17.18 -10.35
CA PHE A 179 -4.67 -18.15 -9.73
C PHE A 179 -4.97 -17.79 -8.28
N PHE A 180 -6.20 -18.02 -7.87
CA PHE A 180 -6.62 -17.82 -6.48
C PHE A 180 -5.93 -18.82 -5.54
N SER A 181 -5.75 -18.42 -4.30
CA SER A 181 -5.13 -19.25 -3.26
C SER A 181 -6.04 -20.42 -2.88
N THR A 182 -5.43 -21.58 -2.71
CA THR A 182 -6.08 -22.78 -2.15
C THR A 182 -5.73 -22.99 -0.68
N LYS A 183 -5.02 -22.04 -0.05
CA LYS A 183 -4.56 -22.12 1.33
C LYS A 183 -5.02 -20.89 2.10
N MET A 184 -5.50 -21.10 3.31
CA MET A 184 -5.84 -20.04 4.24
C MET A 184 -4.62 -19.16 4.54
N ARG A 185 -4.85 -17.87 4.72
CA ARG A 185 -3.82 -16.88 5.04
C ARG A 185 -4.20 -16.07 6.29
N VAL A 186 -3.19 -15.62 7.00
CA VAL A 186 -3.31 -14.69 8.11
C VAL A 186 -2.37 -13.53 7.85
N MET A 187 -2.90 -12.32 7.88
CA MET A 187 -2.12 -11.12 7.61
C MET A 187 -1.38 -10.66 8.86
N GLY A 188 -0.10 -11.05 8.98
CA GLY A 188 0.74 -10.69 10.13
C GLY A 188 0.89 -9.19 10.34
N GLN A 189 1.10 -8.42 9.26
CA GLN A 189 1.21 -6.96 9.30
C GLN A 189 -0.09 -6.25 9.74
N LEU A 190 -1.21 -6.93 9.64
CA LEU A 190 -2.53 -6.44 10.06
C LEU A 190 -3.00 -7.08 11.37
N ASP A 191 -2.05 -7.51 12.22
CA ASP A 191 -2.31 -8.03 13.58
C ASP A 191 -3.22 -9.25 13.57
N GLY A 192 -2.91 -10.20 12.67
CA GLY A 192 -3.59 -11.47 12.60
C GLY A 192 -5.03 -11.40 12.07
N VAL A 193 -5.38 -10.39 11.28
CA VAL A 193 -6.68 -10.37 10.59
C VAL A 193 -6.80 -11.62 9.73
N GLN A 194 -7.84 -12.40 9.97
CA GLN A 194 -8.14 -13.59 9.20
C GLN A 194 -8.73 -13.21 7.85
N THR A 195 -8.25 -13.84 6.79
CA THR A 195 -8.74 -13.64 5.43
C THR A 195 -9.91 -14.56 5.10
N THR A 196 -10.53 -14.40 3.95
CA THR A 196 -11.58 -15.28 3.44
C THR A 196 -11.08 -16.73 3.32
N ASP A 197 -11.92 -17.70 3.64
CA ASP A 197 -11.60 -19.10 3.46
C ASP A 197 -11.39 -19.42 1.97
N PRO A 198 -10.42 -20.28 1.62
CA PRO A 198 -10.08 -20.55 0.22
C PRO A 198 -11.24 -20.99 -0.66
N GLU A 199 -12.18 -21.75 -0.09
CA GLU A 199 -13.38 -22.25 -0.80
C GLU A 199 -14.38 -21.14 -1.14
N ASP A 200 -14.37 -20.03 -0.39
CA ASP A 200 -15.26 -18.88 -0.57
C ASP A 200 -14.65 -17.76 -1.43
N ILE A 201 -13.36 -17.83 -1.74
CA ILE A 201 -12.64 -16.75 -2.45
C ILE A 201 -13.31 -16.42 -3.79
N ASP A 202 -13.68 -17.41 -4.57
CA ASP A 202 -14.25 -17.17 -5.91
C ASP A 202 -15.61 -16.45 -5.81
N GLU A 203 -16.49 -16.88 -4.91
CA GLU A 203 -17.77 -16.22 -4.66
C GLU A 203 -17.59 -14.79 -4.13
N GLU A 204 -16.69 -14.61 -3.15
CA GLU A 204 -16.41 -13.29 -2.57
C GLU A 204 -15.79 -12.33 -3.59
N MET A 205 -14.95 -12.82 -4.52
CA MET A 205 -14.39 -11.99 -5.60
C MET A 205 -15.47 -11.58 -6.61
N HIS A 206 -16.40 -12.45 -6.98
CA HIS A 206 -17.55 -12.08 -7.80
C HIS A 206 -18.46 -11.07 -7.11
N ARG A 207 -18.70 -11.23 -5.79
CA ARG A 207 -19.44 -10.28 -4.96
C ARG A 207 -18.73 -8.94 -4.87
N TRP A 208 -17.40 -8.94 -4.71
CA TRP A 208 -16.58 -7.73 -4.70
C TRP A 208 -16.69 -6.98 -6.03
N VAL A 209 -16.53 -7.67 -7.17
CA VAL A 209 -16.67 -7.06 -8.49
C VAL A 209 -18.07 -6.46 -8.68
N TYR A 210 -19.12 -7.17 -8.31
CA TYR A 210 -20.49 -6.66 -8.41
C TYR A 210 -20.72 -5.37 -7.62
N LYS A 211 -20.16 -5.28 -6.42
CA LYS A 211 -20.36 -4.12 -5.52
C LYS A 211 -19.41 -2.97 -5.80
N GLU A 212 -18.15 -3.25 -6.06
CA GLU A 212 -17.05 -2.31 -5.93
C GLU A 212 -16.38 -1.93 -7.25
N ALA A 213 -16.64 -2.68 -8.35
CA ALA A 213 -15.96 -2.42 -9.62
C ALA A 213 -16.19 -1.00 -10.17
N LYS A 214 -17.31 -0.37 -9.83
CA LYS A 214 -17.69 0.98 -10.26
C LYS A 214 -17.43 2.07 -9.22
N ALA A 215 -16.61 1.79 -8.19
CA ALA A 215 -16.23 2.79 -7.20
C ALA A 215 -15.52 3.97 -7.89
N ALA A 216 -16.08 5.18 -7.74
CA ALA A 216 -15.66 6.38 -8.47
C ALA A 216 -15.37 7.58 -7.54
N THR A 217 -15.34 7.37 -6.23
CA THR A 217 -14.91 8.37 -5.24
C THR A 217 -13.77 7.79 -4.41
N LEU A 218 -12.87 8.64 -3.91
CA LEU A 218 -11.76 8.17 -3.07
C LEU A 218 -12.25 7.39 -1.84
N GLU A 219 -13.41 7.78 -1.28
CA GLU A 219 -14.03 7.05 -0.17
C GLU A 219 -14.47 5.64 -0.58
N ALA A 220 -15.18 5.51 -1.70
CA ALA A 220 -15.64 4.21 -2.19
C ALA A 220 -14.45 3.32 -2.57
N ILE A 221 -13.44 3.89 -3.25
CA ILE A 221 -12.22 3.18 -3.65
C ILE A 221 -11.42 2.71 -2.42
N ALA A 222 -11.31 3.53 -1.38
CA ALA A 222 -10.64 3.14 -0.13
C ALA A 222 -11.36 1.97 0.57
N LYS A 223 -12.69 1.97 0.59
CA LYS A 223 -13.50 0.86 1.13
C LYS A 223 -13.35 -0.40 0.28
N ALA A 224 -13.44 -0.27 -1.05
CA ALA A 224 -13.22 -1.35 -1.99
C ALA A 224 -11.83 -1.99 -1.82
N HIS A 225 -10.80 -1.15 -1.63
CA HIS A 225 -9.45 -1.63 -1.37
C HIS A 225 -9.35 -2.43 -0.06
N ALA A 226 -9.90 -1.92 1.04
CA ALA A 226 -9.89 -2.65 2.31
C ALA A 226 -10.63 -4.00 2.21
N TYR A 227 -11.75 -4.05 1.50
CA TYR A 227 -12.49 -5.28 1.27
C TYR A 227 -11.70 -6.27 0.40
N PHE A 228 -11.06 -5.83 -0.69
CA PHE A 228 -10.19 -6.68 -1.50
C PHE A 228 -9.03 -7.28 -0.69
N ILE A 229 -8.37 -6.48 0.14
CA ILE A 229 -7.29 -6.96 1.00
C ILE A 229 -7.80 -7.94 2.07
N LEU A 230 -9.04 -7.77 2.56
CA LEU A 230 -9.66 -8.71 3.49
C LEU A 230 -9.97 -10.06 2.83
N ILE A 231 -10.48 -10.06 1.58
CA ILE A 231 -10.66 -11.30 0.81
C ILE A 231 -9.32 -12.02 0.65
N HIS A 232 -8.26 -11.29 0.32
CA HIS A 232 -6.89 -11.80 0.14
C HIS A 232 -6.80 -12.94 -0.87
N PRO A 233 -7.29 -12.76 -2.11
CA PRO A 233 -7.60 -13.85 -3.01
C PRO A 233 -6.38 -14.65 -3.50
N PHE A 234 -5.18 -14.11 -3.43
CA PHE A 234 -3.97 -14.74 -3.98
C PHE A 234 -3.02 -15.25 -2.89
N GLY A 235 -2.14 -16.16 -3.26
CA GLY A 235 -1.14 -16.71 -2.34
C GLY A 235 -0.04 -15.71 -1.94
N ASP A 236 0.26 -14.74 -2.82
CA ASP A 236 1.15 -13.59 -2.62
C ASP A 236 0.70 -12.46 -3.55
N GLY A 237 1.23 -11.25 -3.43
CA GLY A 237 0.98 -10.13 -4.32
C GLY A 237 -0.36 -9.40 -4.15
N ASN A 238 -1.17 -9.74 -3.13
CA ASN A 238 -2.46 -9.09 -2.90
C ASN A 238 -2.34 -7.58 -2.69
N GLY A 239 -1.33 -7.13 -1.97
CA GLY A 239 -1.06 -5.70 -1.76
C GLY A 239 -0.77 -4.97 -3.07
N ARG A 240 0.09 -5.54 -3.92
CA ARG A 240 0.46 -5.00 -5.25
C ARG A 240 -0.76 -4.89 -6.16
N VAL A 241 -1.54 -5.95 -6.27
CA VAL A 241 -2.79 -5.97 -7.07
C VAL A 241 -3.83 -5.00 -6.50
N GLY A 242 -4.05 -5.01 -5.19
CA GLY A 242 -5.01 -4.11 -4.55
C GLY A 242 -4.69 -2.63 -4.80
N ARG A 243 -3.41 -2.23 -4.74
CA ARG A 243 -2.99 -0.86 -5.07
C ARG A 243 -3.09 -0.54 -6.57
N ALA A 244 -2.87 -1.52 -7.45
CA ALA A 244 -3.11 -1.35 -8.88
C ALA A 244 -4.60 -1.22 -9.21
N LEU A 245 -5.48 -1.93 -8.51
CA LEU A 245 -6.93 -1.74 -8.61
C LEU A 245 -7.35 -0.33 -8.15
N VAL A 246 -6.77 0.17 -7.06
CA VAL A 246 -6.96 1.57 -6.63
C VAL A 246 -6.55 2.54 -7.75
N MET A 247 -5.37 2.33 -8.36
CA MET A 247 -4.93 3.14 -9.50
C MET A 247 -5.94 3.08 -10.65
N ALA A 248 -6.35 1.89 -11.07
CA ALA A 248 -7.29 1.70 -12.19
C ALA A 248 -8.64 2.37 -11.91
N GLN A 249 -9.22 2.18 -10.72
CA GLN A 249 -10.48 2.82 -10.33
C GLN A 249 -10.36 4.35 -10.28
N CYS A 250 -9.28 4.88 -9.70
CA CYS A 250 -9.02 6.32 -9.70
C CYS A 250 -8.92 6.88 -11.13
N LEU A 251 -8.12 6.26 -12.00
CA LEU A 251 -7.95 6.71 -13.38
C LEU A 251 -9.24 6.61 -14.19
N ASN A 252 -10.01 5.52 -14.05
CA ASN A 252 -11.33 5.37 -14.66
C ASN A 252 -12.29 6.50 -14.24
N ALA A 253 -12.16 6.98 -13.01
CA ALA A 253 -12.95 8.08 -12.45
C ALA A 253 -12.31 9.48 -12.64
N ARG A 254 -11.23 9.60 -13.39
CA ARG A 254 -10.48 10.86 -13.59
C ARG A 254 -9.96 11.46 -12.29
N LEU A 255 -9.67 10.61 -11.30
CA LEU A 255 -9.07 10.99 -10.03
C LEU A 255 -7.57 10.72 -10.04
N MET A 256 -6.81 11.53 -9.27
CA MET A 256 -5.40 11.29 -9.03
C MET A 256 -5.21 10.10 -8.08
N PRO A 257 -4.52 9.02 -8.48
CA PRO A 257 -4.29 7.88 -7.61
C PRO A 257 -3.42 8.25 -6.40
N PRO A 258 -3.70 7.70 -5.21
CA PRO A 258 -2.82 7.85 -4.05
C PRO A 258 -1.50 7.10 -4.28
N VAL A 259 -0.39 7.68 -3.82
CA VAL A 259 0.92 7.04 -3.79
C VAL A 259 1.20 6.56 -2.37
N PHE A 260 1.28 5.26 -2.21
CA PHE A 260 1.71 4.64 -0.96
C PHE A 260 3.20 4.30 -1.06
N ASP A 261 3.98 4.80 -0.13
CA ASP A 261 5.44 4.68 -0.08
C ASP A 261 5.94 4.54 1.36
N GLY A 262 7.25 4.49 1.56
CA GLY A 262 7.84 4.35 2.89
C GLY A 262 7.42 5.42 3.89
N GLU A 263 7.13 6.65 3.41
CA GLU A 263 6.72 7.75 4.29
C GLU A 263 5.32 7.57 4.88
N ASN A 264 4.42 6.86 4.19
CA ASN A 264 3.06 6.65 4.66
C ASN A 264 2.74 5.17 5.00
N ARG A 265 3.70 4.25 4.83
CA ARG A 265 3.56 2.80 5.04
C ARG A 265 2.96 2.44 6.41
N ALA A 266 3.46 3.03 7.47
CA ALA A 266 2.96 2.73 8.82
C ALA A 266 1.51 3.18 9.03
N MET A 267 1.17 4.37 8.51
CA MET A 267 -0.21 4.88 8.55
C MET A 267 -1.14 4.07 7.66
N TYR A 268 -0.64 3.55 6.51
CA TYR A 268 -1.38 2.65 5.65
C TYR A 268 -1.77 1.36 6.40
N TYR A 269 -0.82 0.68 7.04
CA TYR A 269 -1.12 -0.52 7.82
C TYR A 269 -2.04 -0.25 9.01
N ALA A 270 -1.80 0.84 9.75
CA ALA A 270 -2.64 1.21 10.90
C ALA A 270 -4.08 1.52 10.47
N SER A 271 -4.27 2.25 9.35
CA SER A 271 -5.59 2.61 8.82
C SER A 271 -6.33 1.40 8.25
N MET A 272 -5.61 0.52 7.51
CA MET A 272 -6.16 -0.73 6.99
C MET A 272 -6.64 -1.64 8.11
N GLN A 273 -5.82 -1.84 9.14
CA GLN A 273 -6.19 -2.63 10.31
C GLN A 273 -7.41 -2.05 11.03
N HIS A 274 -7.45 -0.73 11.20
CA HIS A 274 -8.60 -0.07 11.84
C HIS A 274 -9.89 -0.26 11.04
N ALA A 275 -9.81 -0.11 9.71
CA ALA A 275 -10.93 -0.34 8.81
C ALA A 275 -11.44 -1.79 8.88
N MET A 276 -10.54 -2.78 8.81
CA MET A 276 -10.91 -4.20 8.80
C MET A 276 -11.44 -4.70 10.15
N LYS A 277 -10.83 -4.26 11.27
CA LYS A 277 -11.24 -4.72 12.61
C LYS A 277 -12.49 -4.03 13.13
N HIS A 278 -12.70 -2.77 12.77
CA HIS A 278 -13.75 -1.95 13.39
C HIS A 278 -14.82 -1.44 12.41
N GLY A 279 -14.67 -1.71 11.10
CA GLY A 279 -15.56 -1.17 10.07
C GLY A 279 -15.52 0.37 9.97
N ARG A 280 -14.45 1.01 10.45
CA ARG A 280 -14.30 2.47 10.52
C ARG A 280 -13.26 2.92 9.51
N TYR A 281 -13.71 3.52 8.42
CA TYR A 281 -12.88 3.82 7.25
C TYR A 281 -12.31 5.25 7.22
N ALA A 282 -12.72 6.14 8.12
CA ALA A 282 -12.34 7.54 8.08
C ALA A 282 -10.80 7.77 8.02
N PRO A 283 -9.95 7.07 8.81
CA PRO A 283 -8.51 7.22 8.70
C PRO A 283 -7.95 6.75 7.34
N LEU A 284 -8.49 5.67 6.78
CA LEU A 284 -8.06 5.14 5.49
C LEU A 284 -8.45 6.10 4.35
N VAL A 285 -9.68 6.61 4.36
CA VAL A 285 -10.16 7.60 3.38
C VAL A 285 -9.29 8.87 3.43
N ARG A 286 -9.00 9.37 4.62
CA ARG A 286 -8.11 10.53 4.81
C ARG A 286 -6.71 10.23 4.27
N LEU A 287 -6.18 9.03 4.49
CA LEU A 287 -4.88 8.63 3.97
C LEU A 287 -4.87 8.64 2.44
N PHE A 288 -5.90 8.10 1.79
CA PHE A 288 -6.01 8.11 0.32
C PHE A 288 -5.99 9.54 -0.22
N TYR A 289 -6.74 10.43 0.41
CA TYR A 289 -6.75 11.83 0.06
C TYR A 289 -5.37 12.50 0.25
N GLU A 290 -4.74 12.34 1.43
CA GLU A 290 -3.43 12.91 1.72
C GLU A 290 -2.32 12.34 0.79
N ALA A 291 -2.40 11.06 0.43
CA ALA A 291 -1.45 10.41 -0.46
C ALA A 291 -1.62 10.79 -1.95
N SER A 292 -2.77 11.36 -2.34
CA SER A 292 -3.02 11.88 -3.69
C SER A 292 -2.52 13.31 -3.88
N LYS A 293 -2.41 14.11 -2.82
CA LYS A 293 -2.03 15.54 -2.88
C LYS A 293 -0.62 15.83 -3.41
N PRO A 294 0.45 15.13 -2.96
CA PRO A 294 1.82 15.48 -3.35
C PRO A 294 2.05 15.40 -4.86
N VAL A 295 1.31 14.55 -5.54
CA VAL A 295 1.43 14.41 -6.99
C VAL A 295 0.84 15.63 -7.70
N LYS A 296 -0.29 16.16 -7.23
CA LYS A 296 -0.88 17.40 -7.75
C LYS A 296 0.10 18.58 -7.61
N GLN A 297 0.79 18.68 -6.46
CA GLN A 297 1.78 19.74 -6.25
C GLN A 297 2.98 19.62 -7.18
N ALA A 298 3.52 18.40 -7.37
CA ALA A 298 4.64 18.17 -8.28
C ALA A 298 4.27 18.49 -9.74
N VAL A 299 3.05 18.16 -10.16
CA VAL A 299 2.53 18.49 -11.50
C VAL A 299 2.32 19.99 -11.67
N LEU A 300 1.75 20.68 -10.66
CA LEU A 300 1.52 22.14 -10.71
C LEU A 300 2.82 22.96 -10.68
N LEU A 301 3.91 22.42 -10.14
CA LEU A 301 5.22 23.08 -10.12
C LEU A 301 6.04 22.83 -11.41
N ALA A 302 5.62 21.87 -12.22
CA ALA A 302 6.30 21.51 -13.47
C ALA A 302 5.61 22.10 -14.75
N ILE A 303 4.46 22.76 -14.57
CA ILE A 303 3.75 23.54 -15.58
C ILE A 303 4.11 25.02 -15.43
#